data_5dfa44d8c0f94fa45fe15bea6e6f661f
#
_entry.id   5dfa44d8c0f94fa45fe15bea6e6f661f
#
_cell.length_a   1.000
_cell.length_b   1.000
_cell.length_c   1.000
_cell.angle_alpha   90.00
_cell.angle_beta   90.00
_cell.angle_gamma   90.00
#
_symmetry.space_group_name_H-M   'P 1'
#
loop_
_entity.id
_entity.type
_entity.pdbx_description
1 polymer ?
#
loop_
_entity_poly.entity_id
_entity_poly.type
_entity_poly.pdbx_seq_one_letter_code
_entity_poly.pdbx_strand_id
1 'polypeptide(L)'
;MSTLNDKIAATQRTLARIAQDFQPAAFASSLALEDMVITDLIAKAQLPIKIFTLQTGMLHAETTQMVDVIQSHYGLKVIEFTPDAQDVEDYIAAHGKFAFYESVDLRKACCNIRKVKP
;
A
#
# COMPACT_ATOMS: atom_id res chain seq x y z
N MET A 1 -16.23 19.03 19.73
CA MET A 1 -15.09 18.11 19.53
C MET A 1 -15.54 16.85 18.81
N SER A 2 -14.83 16.44 17.76
CA SER A 2 -15.18 15.23 17.05
C SER A 2 -14.80 13.99 17.87
N THR A 3 -15.73 13.04 17.98
CA THR A 3 -15.46 11.74 18.60
C THR A 3 -14.81 10.81 17.58
N LEU A 4 -14.30 9.66 18.06
CA LEU A 4 -13.80 8.62 17.17
C LEU A 4 -14.90 8.14 16.21
N ASN A 5 -16.13 7.96 16.70
CA ASN A 5 -17.26 7.55 15.87
C ASN A 5 -17.57 8.59 14.79
N ASP A 6 -17.46 9.88 15.09
CA ASP A 6 -17.64 10.94 14.09
C ASP A 6 -16.57 10.88 12.99
N LYS A 7 -15.32 10.60 13.35
CA LYS A 7 -14.23 10.44 12.38
C LYS A 7 -14.41 9.21 11.50
N ILE A 8 -14.84 8.10 12.08
CA ILE A 8 -15.15 6.89 11.32
C ILE A 8 -16.29 7.15 10.34
N ALA A 9 -17.37 7.79 10.78
CA ALA A 9 -18.51 8.11 9.91
C ALA A 9 -18.10 9.05 8.77
N ALA A 10 -17.25 10.04 9.05
CA ALA A 10 -16.74 10.95 8.02
C ALA A 10 -15.90 10.21 6.98
N THR A 11 -15.04 9.29 7.42
CA THR A 11 -14.22 8.47 6.54
C THR A 11 -15.09 7.56 5.68
N GLN A 12 -16.10 6.93 6.27
CA GLN A 12 -17.05 6.08 5.54
C GLN A 12 -17.78 6.86 4.44
N ARG A 13 -18.23 8.08 4.73
CA ARG A 13 -18.88 8.94 3.74
C ARG A 13 -17.93 9.32 2.60
N THR A 14 -16.68 9.63 2.92
CA THR A 14 -15.67 9.95 1.92
C THR A 14 -15.40 8.76 1.00
N LEU A 15 -15.23 7.56 1.57
CA LEU A 15 -15.00 6.35 0.79
C LEU A 15 -16.20 6.01 -0.10
N ALA A 16 -17.41 6.14 0.42
CA ALA A 16 -18.63 5.89 -0.34
C ALA A 16 -18.75 6.86 -1.52
N ARG A 17 -18.43 8.13 -1.32
CA ARG A 17 -18.42 9.15 -2.37
C ARG A 17 -17.37 8.84 -3.45
N ILE A 18 -16.17 8.43 -3.05
CA ILE A 18 -15.11 8.02 -3.99
C ILE A 18 -15.59 6.85 -4.84
N ALA A 19 -16.19 5.84 -4.21
CA ALA A 19 -16.70 4.68 -4.90
C ALA A 19 -17.82 5.01 -5.89
N GLN A 20 -18.63 6.02 -5.57
CA GLN A 20 -19.76 6.44 -6.41
C GLN A 20 -19.32 7.34 -7.55
N ASP A 21 -18.47 8.34 -7.30
CA ASP A 21 -18.21 9.46 -8.21
C ASP A 21 -16.89 9.35 -8.97
N PHE A 22 -15.95 8.53 -8.50
CA PHE A 22 -14.58 8.50 -9.01
C PHE A 22 -14.13 7.11 -9.48
N GLN A 23 -15.02 6.36 -10.10
CA GLN A 23 -14.66 5.06 -10.64
C GLN A 23 -13.87 5.17 -11.97
N PRO A 24 -12.89 4.27 -12.21
CA PRO A 24 -12.42 3.23 -11.30
C PRO A 24 -11.55 3.79 -10.17
N ALA A 25 -11.81 3.34 -8.95
CA ALA A 25 -11.07 3.77 -7.76
C ALA A 25 -10.20 2.64 -7.21
N ALA A 26 -9.03 2.99 -6.70
CA ALA A 26 -8.12 2.06 -6.06
C ALA A 26 -7.49 2.70 -4.83
N PHE A 27 -7.18 1.88 -3.84
CA PHE A 27 -6.53 2.30 -2.60
C PHE A 27 -5.12 1.71 -2.54
N ALA A 28 -4.12 2.59 -2.46
CA ALA A 28 -2.73 2.20 -2.28
C ALA A 28 -2.47 1.99 -0.78
N SER A 29 -2.26 0.75 -0.37
CA SER A 29 -2.06 0.41 1.04
C SER A 29 -0.59 0.20 1.35
N SER A 30 -0.12 0.80 2.45
CA SER A 30 1.21 0.52 3.01
C SER A 30 1.19 -0.71 3.92
N LEU A 31 0.00 -1.28 4.20
CA LEU A 31 -0.23 -2.35 5.16
C LEU A 31 0.05 -1.92 6.61
N ALA A 32 0.24 -0.63 6.86
CA ALA A 32 0.38 -0.08 8.20
C ALA A 32 -0.99 0.08 8.87
N LEU A 33 -0.99 0.41 10.15
CA LEU A 33 -2.20 0.42 10.99
C LEU A 33 -3.31 1.32 10.41
N GLU A 34 -2.98 2.55 10.00
CA GLU A 34 -3.96 3.49 9.45
C GLU A 34 -4.60 2.95 8.16
N ASP A 35 -3.80 2.35 7.31
CA ASP A 35 -4.27 1.79 6.06
C ASP A 35 -5.14 0.56 6.29
N MET A 36 -4.89 -0.20 7.37
CA MET A 36 -5.73 -1.32 7.76
C MET A 36 -7.12 -0.87 8.19
N VAL A 37 -7.24 0.29 8.84
CA VAL A 37 -8.55 0.86 9.18
C VAL A 37 -9.35 1.18 7.91
N ILE A 38 -8.72 1.79 6.91
CA ILE A 38 -9.36 2.07 5.62
C ILE A 38 -9.78 0.76 4.93
N THR A 39 -8.92 -0.24 4.94
CA THR A 39 -9.21 -1.57 4.37
C THR A 39 -10.44 -2.18 5.02
N ASP A 40 -10.53 -2.13 6.34
CA ASP A 40 -11.67 -2.63 7.11
C ASP A 40 -12.97 -1.93 6.70
N LEU A 41 -12.95 -0.61 6.57
CA LEU A 41 -14.12 0.18 6.19
C LEU A 41 -14.57 -0.14 4.76
N ILE A 42 -13.63 -0.30 3.82
CA ILE A 42 -13.94 -0.69 2.44
C ILE A 42 -14.58 -2.07 2.41
N ALA A 43 -14.03 -3.01 3.15
CA ALA A 43 -14.52 -4.39 3.19
C ALA A 43 -15.92 -4.49 3.80
N LYS A 44 -16.15 -3.82 4.93
CA LYS A 44 -17.44 -3.88 5.63
C LYS A 44 -18.57 -3.25 4.84
N ALA A 45 -18.29 -2.18 4.11
CA ALA A 45 -19.28 -1.53 3.25
C ALA A 45 -19.37 -2.14 1.85
N GLN A 46 -18.54 -3.13 1.54
CA GLN A 46 -18.46 -3.79 0.23
C GLN A 46 -18.33 -2.79 -0.93
N LEU A 47 -17.47 -1.78 -0.74
CA LEU A 47 -17.26 -0.76 -1.74
C LEU A 47 -16.44 -1.27 -2.93
N PRO A 48 -16.73 -0.84 -4.17
CA PRO A 48 -15.99 -1.25 -5.36
C PRO A 48 -14.67 -0.49 -5.49
N ILE A 49 -13.84 -0.56 -4.47
CA ILE A 49 -12.51 0.04 -4.43
C ILE A 49 -11.49 -1.09 -4.38
N LYS A 50 -10.63 -1.17 -5.38
CA LYS A 50 -9.55 -2.17 -5.42
C LYS A 50 -8.43 -1.75 -4.47
N ILE A 51 -7.83 -2.72 -3.80
CA ILE A 51 -6.71 -2.48 -2.88
C ILE A 51 -5.44 -3.01 -3.53
N PHE A 52 -4.41 -2.19 -3.57
CA PHE A 52 -3.10 -2.62 -4.04
C PHE A 52 -2.01 -2.19 -3.07
N THR A 53 -0.91 -2.90 -3.11
CA THR A 53 0.29 -2.59 -2.33
C THR A 53 1.53 -2.74 -3.19
N LEU A 54 2.61 -2.09 -2.77
CA LEU A 54 3.91 -2.19 -3.42
C LEU A 54 4.78 -3.15 -2.62
N GLN A 55 5.06 -4.32 -3.20
CA GLN A 55 5.99 -5.28 -2.61
C GLN A 55 7.40 -4.88 -3.03
N THR A 56 8.05 -4.10 -2.19
CA THR A 56 9.35 -3.49 -2.52
C THR A 56 10.53 -4.46 -2.45
N GLY A 57 10.33 -5.64 -1.85
CA GLY A 57 11.40 -6.59 -1.53
C GLY A 57 12.20 -6.21 -0.29
N MET A 58 11.83 -5.10 0.37
CA MET A 58 12.50 -4.60 1.58
C MET A 58 11.54 -4.48 2.77
N LEU A 59 10.35 -5.03 2.66
CA LEU A 59 9.36 -5.05 3.74
C LEU A 59 9.69 -6.12 4.77
N HIS A 60 9.31 -5.88 6.01
CA HIS A 60 9.39 -6.92 7.05
C HIS A 60 8.45 -8.08 6.72
N ALA A 61 8.82 -9.29 7.16
CA ALA A 61 8.02 -10.50 6.90
C ALA A 61 6.58 -10.35 7.42
N GLU A 62 6.40 -9.76 8.59
CA GLU A 62 5.09 -9.52 9.19
C GLU A 62 4.23 -8.60 8.30
N THR A 63 4.82 -7.58 7.71
CA THR A 63 4.12 -6.67 6.78
C THR A 63 3.70 -7.42 5.52
N THR A 64 4.59 -8.22 4.95
CA THR A 64 4.29 -9.03 3.76
C THR A 64 3.17 -10.04 4.04
N GLN A 65 3.16 -10.66 5.22
CA GLN A 65 2.13 -11.61 5.61
C GLN A 65 0.74 -10.98 5.76
N MET A 66 0.67 -9.66 5.96
CA MET A 66 -0.61 -8.96 6.08
C MET A 66 -1.47 -9.08 4.82
N VAL A 67 -0.88 -9.25 3.66
CA VAL A 67 -1.63 -9.50 2.42
C VAL A 67 -2.48 -10.76 2.55
N ASP A 68 -1.89 -11.85 3.03
CA ASP A 68 -2.60 -13.10 3.23
C ASP A 68 -3.68 -12.98 4.31
N VAL A 69 -3.39 -12.24 5.38
CA VAL A 69 -4.35 -11.97 6.46
C VAL A 69 -5.56 -11.22 5.92
N ILE A 70 -5.34 -10.16 5.12
CA ILE A 70 -6.42 -9.38 4.52
C ILE A 70 -7.28 -10.26 3.62
N GLN A 71 -6.67 -11.04 2.76
CA GLN A 71 -7.39 -11.91 1.82
C GLN A 71 -8.22 -12.97 2.56
N SER A 72 -7.65 -13.55 3.61
CA SER A 72 -8.35 -14.57 4.40
C SER A 72 -9.46 -13.99 5.26
N HIS A 73 -9.21 -12.86 5.92
CA HIS A 73 -10.15 -12.28 6.89
C HIS A 73 -11.33 -11.59 6.22
N TYR A 74 -11.07 -10.83 5.15
CA TYR A 74 -12.09 -10.01 4.49
C TYR A 74 -12.62 -10.63 3.19
N GLY A 75 -11.98 -11.67 2.67
CA GLY A 75 -12.31 -12.20 1.36
C GLY A 75 -11.99 -11.27 0.20
N LEU A 76 -11.10 -10.30 0.41
CA LEU A 76 -10.66 -9.33 -0.60
C LEU A 76 -9.40 -9.81 -1.28
N LYS A 77 -9.25 -9.44 -2.55
CA LYS A 77 -8.00 -9.64 -3.27
C LYS A 77 -7.16 -8.37 -3.17
N VAL A 78 -5.91 -8.51 -2.75
CA VAL A 78 -4.92 -7.44 -2.73
C VAL A 78 -3.99 -7.61 -3.91
N ILE A 79 -3.89 -6.58 -4.74
CA ILE A 79 -3.00 -6.60 -5.91
C ILE A 79 -1.61 -6.15 -5.47
N GLU A 80 -0.59 -6.96 -5.73
CA GLU A 80 0.79 -6.63 -5.41
C GLU A 80 1.53 -6.21 -6.67
N PHE A 81 2.15 -5.02 -6.63
CA PHE A 81 3.08 -4.57 -7.66
C PHE A 81 4.50 -4.71 -7.15
N THR A 82 5.35 -5.34 -7.95
CA THR A 82 6.74 -5.59 -7.59
C THR A 82 7.67 -4.75 -8.47
N PRO A 83 8.87 -4.37 -7.98
CA PRO A 83 9.84 -3.69 -8.81
C PRO A 83 10.38 -4.63 -9.89
N ASP A 84 10.87 -4.04 -10.99
CA ASP A 84 11.56 -4.78 -12.02
C ASP A 84 12.84 -5.41 -11.44
N ALA A 85 13.01 -6.73 -11.59
CA ALA A 85 14.12 -7.47 -11.00
C ALA A 85 15.47 -6.97 -11.54
N GLN A 86 15.54 -6.63 -12.82
CA GLN A 86 16.78 -6.14 -13.41
C GLN A 86 17.15 -4.76 -12.88
N ASP A 87 16.17 -3.87 -12.69
CA ASP A 87 16.42 -2.54 -12.10
C ASP A 87 16.97 -2.66 -10.68
N VAL A 88 16.42 -3.57 -9.89
CA VAL A 88 16.90 -3.83 -8.51
C VAL A 88 18.31 -4.40 -8.54
N GLU A 89 18.59 -5.38 -9.39
CA GLU A 89 19.93 -5.98 -9.53
C GLU A 89 20.96 -4.93 -9.96
N ASP A 90 20.64 -4.10 -10.95
CA ASP A 90 21.53 -3.05 -11.43
C ASP A 90 21.85 -2.02 -10.34
N TYR A 91 20.84 -1.63 -9.56
CA TYR A 91 21.04 -0.72 -8.45
C TYR A 91 21.94 -1.31 -7.37
N ILE A 92 21.70 -2.57 -6.98
CA ILE A 92 22.50 -3.26 -5.97
C ILE A 92 23.95 -3.45 -6.46
N ALA A 93 24.15 -3.82 -7.71
CA ALA A 93 25.47 -3.99 -8.29
C ALA A 93 26.26 -2.67 -8.34
N ALA A 94 25.57 -1.55 -8.63
CA ALA A 94 26.20 -0.23 -8.72
C ALA A 94 26.48 0.40 -7.36
N HIS A 95 25.60 0.20 -6.36
CA HIS A 95 25.60 0.98 -5.11
C HIS A 95 25.57 0.15 -3.84
N GLY A 96 25.19 -1.12 -3.89
CA GLY A 96 25.01 -1.99 -2.74
C GLY A 96 23.56 -2.03 -2.26
N LYS A 97 23.22 -3.12 -1.55
CA LYS A 97 21.85 -3.40 -1.11
C LYS A 97 21.28 -2.33 -0.17
N PHE A 98 22.14 -1.75 0.67
CA PHE A 98 21.74 -0.77 1.69
C PHE A 98 22.25 0.64 1.37
N ALA A 99 22.54 0.93 0.11
CA ALA A 99 23.04 2.24 -0.33
C ALA A 99 22.11 3.40 0.03
N PHE A 100 20.80 3.14 0.18
CA PHE A 100 19.82 4.14 0.58
C PHE A 100 20.08 4.76 1.95
N TYR A 101 20.93 4.15 2.79
CA TYR A 101 21.40 4.74 4.04
C TYR A 101 22.54 5.74 3.85
N GLU A 102 23.22 5.73 2.71
CA GLU A 102 24.43 6.50 2.48
C GLU A 102 24.16 7.92 2.03
N SER A 103 23.10 8.14 1.24
CA SER A 103 22.75 9.47 0.75
C SER A 103 21.26 9.60 0.45
N VAL A 104 20.79 10.86 0.39
CA VAL A 104 19.41 11.17 0.00
C VAL A 104 19.17 10.79 -1.46
N ASP A 105 20.12 11.05 -2.35
CA ASP A 105 19.98 10.74 -3.77
C ASP A 105 19.88 9.22 -4.01
N LEU A 106 20.69 8.42 -3.31
CA LEU A 106 20.64 6.97 -3.40
C LEU A 106 19.33 6.42 -2.84
N ARG A 107 18.81 7.04 -1.78
CA ARG A 107 17.51 6.67 -1.22
C ARG A 107 16.37 6.99 -2.18
N LYS A 108 16.39 8.16 -2.82
CA LYS A 108 15.41 8.53 -3.84
C LYS A 108 15.45 7.57 -5.03
N ALA A 109 16.62 7.18 -5.48
CA ALA A 109 16.81 6.22 -6.57
C ALA A 109 16.21 4.86 -6.17
N CYS A 110 16.47 4.39 -4.96
CA CYS A 110 15.90 3.15 -4.43
C CYS A 110 14.37 3.21 -4.40
N CYS A 111 13.80 4.29 -3.86
CA CYS A 111 12.35 4.47 -3.81
C CYS A 111 11.74 4.54 -5.22
N ASN A 112 12.41 5.19 -6.17
CA ASN A 112 11.92 5.25 -7.55
C ASN A 112 11.81 3.85 -8.16
N ILE A 113 12.85 3.04 -8.02
CA ILE A 113 12.90 1.68 -8.59
C ILE A 113 11.87 0.77 -7.93
N ARG A 114 11.72 0.85 -6.60
CA ARG A 114 10.92 -0.10 -5.84
C ARG A 114 9.46 0.32 -5.65
N LYS A 115 9.15 1.60 -5.70
CA LYS A 115 7.82 2.13 -5.36
C LYS A 115 7.16 2.94 -6.47
N VAL A 116 7.91 3.80 -7.15
CA VAL A 116 7.34 4.73 -8.13
C VAL A 116 7.23 4.07 -9.50
N LYS A 117 8.29 3.41 -9.93
CA LYS A 117 8.35 2.78 -11.25
C LYS A 117 7.38 1.60 -11.42
N PRO A 118 7.23 0.72 -10.38
CA PRO A 118 6.22 -0.33 -10.50
C PRO A 118 4.82 0.20 -10.58
#